data_5c96c0da35e309e2c4f03f4c7194d029
#
_entry.id   5c96c0da35e309e2c4f03f4c7194d029
#
_cell.length_a   1.000
_cell.length_b   1.000
_cell.length_c   1.000
_cell.angle_alpha   90.00
_cell.angle_beta   90.00
_cell.angle_gamma   90.00
#
_symmetry.space_group_name_H-M   'P 1'
#
loop_
_entity.id
_entity.type
_entity.pdbx_description
1 polymer ?
#
loop_
_entity_poly.entity_id
_entity_poly.type
_entity_poly.pdbx_seq_one_letter_code
_entity_poly.pdbx_strand_id
1 'polypeptide(L)'
;CNFLILDEPTAPLSDTETEELFKVVRHLQKTENIAIVFISHRLNEVLNICEKYTVMRNGELVDTTDITPETTTKEIVEKMLGRSFDENFPKETVKIGDKLFEVKNLYGGDGKIKDVSLYIRRGEIVGVAGLVGAGKSELGKTLFGGYKKTGGSMVLEGKEVKVTNPSGAVKRRLALVPEERRKEGVLVNEDVSFNLSAACLGRFCTASFVNRGKVDANAKKYVEELGVKTPTIRQYVRNLSAGNQQKVDVGKWLAAYCRIYM
;
A
#
# COMPACT_ATOMS: atom_id res chain seq x y z
N CYS A 1 -7.01 6.82 -36.59
CA CYS A 1 -5.82 6.66 -35.75
C CYS A 1 -5.17 5.31 -36.09
N ASN A 2 -3.91 5.30 -36.45
CA ASN A 2 -3.19 4.06 -36.82
C ASN A 2 -2.35 3.48 -35.68
N PHE A 3 -2.28 4.20 -34.57
CA PHE A 3 -1.49 3.84 -33.41
C PHE A 3 -2.17 4.28 -32.12
N LEU A 4 -2.25 3.39 -31.13
CA LEU A 4 -2.90 3.63 -29.83
C LEU A 4 -1.93 3.28 -28.69
N ILE A 5 -1.81 4.16 -27.72
CA ILE A 5 -1.06 3.91 -26.48
C ILE A 5 -2.07 3.84 -25.34
N LEU A 6 -2.03 2.76 -24.57
CA LEU A 6 -2.86 2.53 -23.39
C LEU A 6 -1.92 2.41 -22.18
N ASP A 7 -1.95 3.42 -21.31
CA ASP A 7 -1.12 3.47 -20.10
C ASP A 7 -1.97 3.11 -18.89
N GLU A 8 -1.73 1.91 -18.34
CA GLU A 8 -2.46 1.31 -17.22
C GLU A 8 -4.00 1.39 -17.33
N PRO A 9 -4.61 1.04 -18.47
CA PRO A 9 -6.03 1.32 -18.71
C PRO A 9 -6.96 0.50 -17.81
N THR A 10 -6.47 -0.56 -17.20
CA THR A 10 -7.23 -1.48 -16.34
C THR A 10 -7.14 -1.16 -14.85
N ALA A 11 -6.30 -0.18 -14.45
CA ALA A 11 -6.07 0.12 -13.04
C ALA A 11 -7.35 0.39 -12.22
N PRO A 12 -8.35 1.15 -12.74
CA PRO A 12 -9.60 1.40 -12.02
C PRO A 12 -10.70 0.36 -12.28
N LEU A 13 -10.47 -0.64 -13.15
CA LEU A 13 -11.48 -1.55 -13.65
C LEU A 13 -11.59 -2.83 -12.81
N SER A 14 -12.81 -3.37 -12.75
CA SER A 14 -13.07 -4.74 -12.31
C SER A 14 -12.62 -5.76 -13.37
N ASP A 15 -12.54 -7.04 -13.00
CA ASP A 15 -12.14 -8.09 -13.94
C ASP A 15 -13.10 -8.19 -15.14
N THR A 16 -14.41 -8.01 -14.92
CA THR A 16 -15.43 -8.02 -15.99
C THR A 16 -15.23 -6.83 -16.95
N GLU A 17 -15.00 -5.63 -16.42
CA GLU A 17 -14.76 -4.44 -17.23
C GLU A 17 -13.43 -4.54 -17.99
N THR A 18 -12.43 -5.17 -17.40
CA THR A 18 -11.14 -5.45 -18.05
C THR A 18 -11.33 -6.38 -19.26
N GLU A 19 -12.13 -7.43 -19.12
CA GLU A 19 -12.46 -8.32 -20.25
C GLU A 19 -13.19 -7.60 -21.37
N GLU A 20 -14.12 -6.70 -21.05
CA GLU A 20 -14.81 -5.88 -22.06
C GLU A 20 -13.83 -4.97 -22.79
N LEU A 21 -12.93 -4.30 -22.07
CA LEU A 21 -11.86 -3.49 -22.66
C LEU A 21 -11.01 -4.34 -23.62
N PHE A 22 -10.64 -5.54 -23.23
CA PHE A 22 -9.82 -6.43 -24.07
C PHE A 22 -10.54 -6.86 -25.34
N LYS A 23 -11.86 -7.04 -25.31
CA LYS A 23 -12.67 -7.28 -26.53
C LYS A 23 -12.57 -6.09 -27.49
N VAL A 24 -12.68 -4.87 -26.97
CA VAL A 24 -12.54 -3.65 -27.77
C VAL A 24 -11.15 -3.54 -28.37
N VAL A 25 -10.10 -3.75 -27.56
CA VAL A 25 -8.68 -3.69 -28.00
C VAL A 25 -8.42 -4.69 -29.12
N ARG A 26 -8.86 -5.94 -28.95
CA ARG A 26 -8.74 -6.99 -29.99
C ARG A 26 -9.55 -6.67 -31.25
N HIS A 27 -10.72 -6.07 -31.11
CA HIS A 27 -11.52 -5.63 -32.25
C HIS A 27 -10.79 -4.55 -33.06
N LEU A 28 -10.26 -3.53 -32.41
CA LEU A 28 -9.49 -2.46 -33.06
C LEU A 28 -8.25 -3.00 -33.76
N GLN A 29 -7.52 -3.93 -33.13
CA GLN A 29 -6.37 -4.58 -33.75
C GLN A 29 -6.76 -5.36 -35.00
N LYS A 30 -7.81 -6.20 -34.95
CA LYS A 30 -8.18 -7.10 -36.03
C LYS A 30 -8.92 -6.41 -37.18
N THR A 31 -9.82 -5.47 -36.86
CA THR A 31 -10.72 -4.87 -37.86
C THR A 31 -10.14 -3.60 -38.44
N GLU A 32 -9.52 -2.78 -37.61
CA GLU A 32 -9.00 -1.47 -38.00
C GLU A 32 -7.48 -1.50 -38.25
N ASN A 33 -6.83 -2.65 -38.04
CA ASN A 33 -5.38 -2.84 -38.18
C ASN A 33 -4.56 -1.78 -37.42
N ILE A 34 -5.00 -1.42 -36.21
CA ILE A 34 -4.37 -0.42 -35.36
C ILE A 34 -3.21 -1.09 -34.59
N ALA A 35 -2.02 -0.48 -34.62
CA ALA A 35 -0.92 -0.87 -33.76
C ALA A 35 -1.16 -0.36 -32.32
N ILE A 36 -0.97 -1.22 -31.33
CA ILE A 36 -1.29 -0.90 -29.94
C ILE A 36 -0.08 -1.11 -29.05
N VAL A 37 0.28 -0.11 -28.23
CA VAL A 37 1.19 -0.23 -27.10
C VAL A 37 0.36 -0.27 -25.81
N PHE A 38 0.48 -1.38 -25.09
CA PHE A 38 -0.23 -1.62 -23.85
C PHE A 38 0.76 -1.60 -22.69
N ILE A 39 0.65 -0.62 -21.79
CA ILE A 39 1.51 -0.46 -20.62
C ILE A 39 0.74 -0.95 -19.40
N SER A 40 1.28 -1.94 -18.70
CA SER A 40 0.67 -2.49 -17.47
C SER A 40 1.74 -3.10 -16.56
N HIS A 41 1.49 -3.04 -15.25
CA HIS A 41 2.25 -3.82 -14.27
C HIS A 41 1.54 -5.15 -13.93
N ARG A 42 0.36 -5.39 -14.48
CA ARG A 42 -0.41 -6.64 -14.34
C ARG A 42 0.01 -7.63 -15.42
N LEU A 43 1.01 -8.44 -15.12
CA LEU A 43 1.65 -9.32 -16.11
C LEU A 43 0.69 -10.33 -16.75
N ASN A 44 -0.33 -10.79 -16.02
CA ASN A 44 -1.36 -11.67 -16.59
C ASN A 44 -2.14 -10.98 -17.73
N GLU A 45 -2.34 -9.67 -17.64
CA GLU A 45 -2.98 -8.90 -18.70
C GLU A 45 -2.08 -8.82 -19.92
N VAL A 46 -0.79 -8.53 -19.72
CA VAL A 46 0.20 -8.49 -20.80
C VAL A 46 0.27 -9.83 -21.53
N LEU A 47 0.36 -10.93 -20.79
CA LEU A 47 0.38 -12.29 -21.37
C LEU A 47 -0.91 -12.65 -22.12
N ASN A 48 -2.05 -12.07 -21.71
CA ASN A 48 -3.35 -12.36 -22.33
C ASN A 48 -3.58 -11.54 -23.61
N ILE A 49 -3.15 -10.27 -23.68
CA ILE A 49 -3.55 -9.36 -24.76
C ILE A 49 -2.45 -9.09 -25.79
N CYS A 50 -1.17 -9.22 -25.40
CA CYS A 50 -0.04 -8.83 -26.24
C CYS A 50 0.59 -10.03 -26.95
N GLU A 51 1.20 -9.80 -28.12
CA GLU A 51 2.03 -10.78 -28.84
C GLU A 51 3.50 -10.70 -28.45
N LYS A 52 3.92 -9.54 -27.91
CA LYS A 52 5.32 -9.26 -27.52
C LYS A 52 5.34 -8.41 -26.26
N TYR A 53 6.31 -8.63 -25.40
CA TYR A 53 6.54 -7.76 -24.25
C TYR A 53 7.93 -7.14 -24.27
N THR A 54 8.01 -5.95 -23.71
CA THR A 54 9.26 -5.22 -23.48
C THR A 54 9.39 -4.90 -22.00
N VAL A 55 10.49 -5.30 -21.39
CA VAL A 55 10.81 -5.00 -20.00
C VAL A 55 11.66 -3.75 -19.91
N MET A 56 11.22 -2.80 -19.10
CA MET A 56 11.98 -1.59 -18.76
C MET A 56 12.33 -1.57 -17.26
N ARG A 57 13.54 -1.11 -16.95
CA ARG A 57 14.01 -0.95 -15.57
C ARG A 57 14.86 0.31 -15.45
N ASN A 58 14.51 1.19 -14.52
CA ASN A 58 15.19 2.48 -14.31
C ASN A 58 15.29 3.38 -15.55
N GLY A 59 14.33 3.27 -16.48
CA GLY A 59 14.32 4.02 -17.74
C GLY A 59 15.09 3.36 -18.88
N GLU A 60 15.72 2.21 -18.64
CA GLU A 60 16.48 1.47 -19.65
C GLU A 60 15.69 0.25 -20.12
N LEU A 61 15.85 -0.09 -21.40
CA LEU A 61 15.33 -1.33 -21.98
C LEU A 61 16.17 -2.50 -21.49
N VAL A 62 15.52 -3.49 -20.89
CA VAL A 62 16.16 -4.72 -20.39
C VAL A 62 16.06 -5.83 -21.42
N ASP A 63 14.88 -6.05 -21.97
CA ASP A 63 14.61 -7.14 -22.92
C ASP A 63 13.34 -6.86 -23.72
N THR A 64 13.28 -7.44 -24.93
CA THR A 64 12.09 -7.48 -25.77
C THR A 64 11.93 -8.89 -26.34
N THR A 65 10.84 -9.56 -26.03
CA THR A 65 10.63 -10.97 -26.33
C THR A 65 9.21 -11.21 -26.83
N ASP A 66 9.02 -12.13 -27.78
CA ASP A 66 7.72 -12.60 -28.23
C ASP A 66 7.08 -13.46 -27.14
N ILE A 67 5.76 -13.33 -26.95
CA ILE A 67 4.99 -14.13 -26.00
C ILE A 67 4.69 -15.47 -26.64
N THR A 68 5.10 -16.54 -25.97
CA THR A 68 4.79 -17.93 -26.34
C THR A 68 3.96 -18.60 -25.27
N PRO A 69 3.34 -19.78 -25.54
CA PRO A 69 2.62 -20.53 -24.50
C PRO A 69 3.46 -20.92 -23.29
N GLU A 70 4.79 -20.94 -23.43
CA GLU A 70 5.74 -21.25 -22.36
C GLU A 70 6.16 -20.02 -21.56
N THR A 71 5.86 -18.80 -22.04
CA THR A 71 6.21 -17.55 -21.35
C THR A 71 5.47 -17.44 -20.01
N THR A 72 6.22 -17.29 -18.93
CA THR A 72 5.67 -17.23 -17.58
C THR A 72 5.78 -15.84 -16.95
N THR A 73 4.87 -15.50 -16.07
CA THR A 73 4.95 -14.28 -15.25
C THR A 73 6.23 -14.24 -14.42
N LYS A 74 6.72 -15.41 -13.96
CA LYS A 74 7.96 -15.53 -13.18
C LYS A 74 9.16 -15.03 -13.98
N GLU A 75 9.31 -15.46 -15.22
CA GLU A 75 10.39 -15.03 -16.13
C GLU A 75 10.39 -13.51 -16.33
N ILE A 76 9.21 -12.92 -16.59
CA ILE A 76 9.08 -11.47 -16.78
C ILE A 76 9.47 -10.72 -15.50
N VAL A 77 9.02 -11.19 -14.33
CA VAL A 77 9.36 -10.59 -13.02
C VAL A 77 10.87 -10.65 -12.77
N GLU A 78 11.54 -11.76 -13.07
CA GLU A 78 12.98 -11.89 -12.90
C GLU A 78 13.75 -10.88 -13.78
N LYS A 79 13.32 -10.69 -15.02
CA LYS A 79 13.86 -9.66 -15.91
C LYS A 79 13.62 -8.24 -15.38
N MET A 80 12.42 -7.95 -14.85
CA MET A 80 12.07 -6.65 -14.23
C MET A 80 12.93 -6.35 -13.01
N LEU A 81 13.17 -7.35 -12.16
CA LEU A 81 13.90 -7.20 -10.90
C LEU A 81 15.42 -7.31 -11.08
N GLY A 82 15.88 -8.05 -12.11
CA GLY A 82 17.30 -8.32 -12.36
C GLY A 82 17.91 -9.34 -11.39
N ARG A 83 17.08 -10.14 -10.72
CA ARG A 83 17.46 -11.21 -9.79
C ARG A 83 16.36 -12.27 -9.72
N SER A 84 16.66 -13.46 -9.20
CA SER A 84 15.69 -14.54 -9.11
C SER A 84 14.49 -14.17 -8.22
N PHE A 85 13.32 -14.72 -8.54
CA PHE A 85 12.08 -14.44 -7.82
C PHE A 85 12.15 -14.90 -6.35
N ASP A 86 12.80 -16.03 -6.11
CA ASP A 86 12.87 -16.67 -4.79
C ASP A 86 13.67 -15.84 -3.75
N GLU A 87 14.54 -14.94 -4.21
CA GLU A 87 15.31 -14.03 -3.33
C GLU A 87 14.53 -12.79 -2.87
N ASN A 88 13.35 -12.51 -3.44
CA ASN A 88 12.67 -11.23 -3.23
C ASN A 88 11.73 -11.21 -2.02
N PHE A 89 11.20 -12.36 -1.61
CA PHE A 89 10.20 -12.46 -0.54
C PHE A 89 10.51 -13.65 0.38
N PRO A 90 11.66 -13.64 1.10
CA PRO A 90 11.94 -14.71 2.05
C PRO A 90 10.87 -14.67 3.12
N LYS A 91 10.09 -15.75 3.22
CA LYS A 91 9.16 -15.93 4.33
C LYS A 91 9.95 -16.35 5.55
N GLU A 92 10.24 -15.40 6.43
CA GLU A 92 10.87 -15.69 7.70
C GLU A 92 9.91 -16.46 8.61
N THR A 93 10.41 -17.50 9.26
CA THR A 93 9.64 -18.24 10.27
C THR A 93 9.71 -17.48 11.59
N VAL A 94 8.62 -16.78 11.91
CA VAL A 94 8.49 -16.07 13.19
C VAL A 94 7.64 -16.90 14.14
N LYS A 95 8.04 -16.95 15.42
CA LYS A 95 7.23 -17.59 16.46
C LYS A 95 5.97 -16.75 16.71
N ILE A 96 4.83 -17.31 16.34
CA ILE A 96 3.53 -16.69 16.58
C ILE A 96 3.18 -16.83 18.07
N GLY A 97 2.86 -15.71 18.71
CA GLY A 97 2.51 -15.64 20.13
C GLY A 97 1.01 -15.63 20.39
N ASP A 98 0.63 -15.08 21.55
CA ASP A 98 -0.76 -14.98 21.97
C ASP A 98 -1.55 -13.95 21.16
N LYS A 99 -2.89 -14.01 21.29
CA LYS A 99 -3.79 -13.00 20.70
C LYS A 99 -3.42 -11.60 21.18
N LEU A 100 -3.11 -10.72 20.24
CA LEU A 100 -2.79 -9.32 20.50
C LEU A 100 -4.01 -8.43 20.37
N PHE A 101 -4.80 -8.65 19.32
CA PHE A 101 -5.97 -7.83 18.99
C PHE A 101 -7.09 -8.73 18.51
N GLU A 102 -8.30 -8.51 19.01
CA GLU A 102 -9.50 -9.26 18.65
C GLU A 102 -10.65 -8.31 18.40
N VAL A 103 -11.41 -8.58 17.37
CA VAL A 103 -12.61 -7.85 16.97
C VAL A 103 -13.76 -8.82 16.95
N LYS A 104 -14.89 -8.47 17.57
CA LYS A 104 -16.08 -9.31 17.67
C LYS A 104 -17.30 -8.56 17.17
N ASN A 105 -18.01 -9.19 16.23
CA ASN A 105 -19.28 -8.73 15.69
C ASN A 105 -19.26 -7.24 15.31
N LEU A 106 -18.20 -6.81 14.58
CA LEU A 106 -18.02 -5.41 14.21
C LEU A 106 -19.04 -4.97 13.18
N TYR A 107 -19.66 -3.84 13.44
CA TYR A 107 -20.51 -3.11 12.53
C TYR A 107 -20.01 -1.68 12.38
N GLY A 108 -20.09 -1.10 11.18
CA GLY A 108 -19.63 0.26 10.94
C GLY A 108 -19.33 0.53 9.47
N GLY A 109 -18.37 1.46 9.22
CA GLY A 109 -17.92 1.75 7.86
C GLY A 109 -19.06 2.27 6.96
N ASP A 110 -19.93 3.11 7.51
CA ASP A 110 -21.14 3.62 6.83
C ASP A 110 -22.03 2.49 6.28
N GLY A 111 -22.18 1.41 7.06
CA GLY A 111 -23.02 0.26 6.75
C GLY A 111 -22.35 -0.82 5.88
N LYS A 112 -21.12 -0.63 5.43
CA LYS A 112 -20.40 -1.63 4.65
C LYS A 112 -19.83 -2.77 5.49
N ILE A 113 -19.54 -2.52 6.77
CA ILE A 113 -19.06 -3.54 7.71
C ILE A 113 -20.24 -4.12 8.46
N LYS A 114 -20.44 -5.44 8.29
CA LYS A 114 -21.56 -6.17 8.87
C LYS A 114 -21.06 -7.46 9.51
N ASP A 115 -21.11 -7.53 10.84
CA ASP A 115 -20.78 -8.72 11.63
C ASP A 115 -19.37 -9.30 11.37
N VAL A 116 -18.37 -8.42 11.32
CA VAL A 116 -16.99 -8.88 11.09
C VAL A 116 -16.34 -9.24 12.42
N SER A 117 -15.82 -10.47 12.51
CA SER A 117 -15.03 -10.96 13.63
C SER A 117 -13.69 -11.48 13.12
N LEU A 118 -12.60 -11.05 13.75
CA LEU A 118 -11.25 -11.50 13.43
C LEU A 118 -10.34 -11.33 14.65
N TYR A 119 -9.20 -11.98 14.64
CA TYR A 119 -8.15 -11.73 15.62
C TYR A 119 -6.76 -11.78 14.97
N ILE A 120 -5.81 -11.15 15.62
CA ILE A 120 -4.41 -11.08 15.21
C ILE A 120 -3.55 -11.46 16.41
N ARG A 121 -2.58 -12.34 16.21
CA ARG A 121 -1.60 -12.75 17.23
C ARG A 121 -0.31 -11.93 17.12
N ARG A 122 0.51 -11.97 18.14
CA ARG A 122 1.85 -11.36 18.10
C ARG A 122 2.72 -12.04 17.04
N GLY A 123 3.37 -11.25 16.18
CA GLY A 123 4.20 -11.75 15.09
C GLY A 123 3.45 -12.37 13.91
N GLU A 124 2.10 -12.27 13.90
CA GLU A 124 1.26 -12.77 12.80
C GLU A 124 0.99 -11.70 11.76
N ILE A 125 1.01 -12.10 10.49
CA ILE A 125 0.51 -11.28 9.37
C ILE A 125 -0.79 -11.92 8.90
N VAL A 126 -1.90 -11.18 9.06
CA VAL A 126 -3.23 -11.61 8.64
C VAL A 126 -3.60 -10.91 7.35
N GLY A 127 -3.83 -11.67 6.28
CA GLY A 127 -4.32 -11.16 5.00
C GLY A 127 -5.84 -11.02 4.98
N VAL A 128 -6.36 -9.86 4.57
CA VAL A 128 -7.78 -9.63 4.31
C VAL A 128 -7.98 -9.49 2.82
N ALA A 129 -8.59 -10.49 2.18
CA ALA A 129 -8.85 -10.51 0.75
C ALA A 129 -10.34 -10.27 0.44
N GLY A 130 -10.62 -9.77 -0.77
CA GLY A 130 -11.97 -9.52 -1.27
C GLY A 130 -11.94 -8.64 -2.52
N LEU A 131 -13.04 -8.63 -3.27
CA LEU A 131 -13.21 -7.82 -4.48
C LEU A 131 -13.16 -6.32 -4.16
N VAL A 132 -13.06 -5.50 -5.21
CA VAL A 132 -13.22 -4.04 -5.11
C VAL A 132 -14.61 -3.75 -4.53
N GLY A 133 -14.68 -2.85 -3.56
CA GLY A 133 -15.95 -2.54 -2.87
C GLY A 133 -16.36 -3.51 -1.75
N ALA A 134 -15.62 -4.59 -1.49
CA ALA A 134 -15.94 -5.55 -0.43
C ALA A 134 -15.80 -5.01 1.02
N GLY A 135 -15.40 -3.75 1.19
CA GLY A 135 -15.31 -3.14 2.51
C GLY A 135 -13.95 -3.28 3.21
N LYS A 136 -12.89 -3.72 2.52
CA LYS A 136 -11.54 -3.89 3.11
C LYS A 136 -10.98 -2.59 3.70
N SER A 137 -11.00 -1.52 2.92
CA SER A 137 -10.53 -0.19 3.35
C SER A 137 -11.40 0.39 4.46
N GLU A 138 -12.72 0.17 4.39
CA GLU A 138 -13.67 0.57 5.42
C GLU A 138 -13.44 -0.19 6.72
N LEU A 139 -13.06 -1.47 6.66
CA LEU A 139 -12.67 -2.24 7.85
C LEU A 139 -11.46 -1.61 8.54
N GLY A 140 -10.36 -1.39 7.83
CA GLY A 140 -9.17 -0.75 8.38
C GLY A 140 -9.48 0.63 8.98
N LYS A 141 -10.21 1.48 8.25
CA LYS A 141 -10.63 2.81 8.72
C LYS A 141 -11.55 2.74 9.94
N THR A 142 -12.46 1.76 10.03
CA THR A 142 -13.34 1.58 11.19
C THR A 142 -12.53 1.15 12.42
N LEU A 143 -11.60 0.22 12.27
CA LEU A 143 -10.72 -0.22 13.35
C LEU A 143 -9.81 0.91 13.85
N PHE A 144 -9.39 1.79 12.96
CA PHE A 144 -8.56 2.96 13.26
C PHE A 144 -9.38 4.16 13.79
N GLY A 145 -10.71 4.08 13.74
CA GLY A 145 -11.60 5.16 14.19
C GLY A 145 -11.77 6.29 13.18
N GLY A 146 -11.45 6.06 11.93
CA GLY A 146 -11.71 6.97 10.80
C GLY A 146 -13.18 6.91 10.36
N TYR A 147 -13.81 5.74 10.49
CA TYR A 147 -15.25 5.55 10.34
C TYR A 147 -15.90 5.22 11.68
N LYS A 148 -17.17 5.58 11.83
CA LYS A 148 -17.95 5.31 13.04
C LYS A 148 -18.20 3.81 13.18
N LYS A 149 -17.83 3.24 14.33
CA LYS A 149 -18.25 1.93 14.78
C LYS A 149 -19.67 2.01 15.30
N THR A 150 -20.60 1.18 14.78
CA THR A 150 -22.00 1.15 15.20
C THR A 150 -22.34 -0.05 16.06
N GLY A 151 -21.52 -1.11 16.07
CA GLY A 151 -21.70 -2.30 16.90
C GLY A 151 -20.42 -3.08 17.08
N GLY A 152 -20.48 -4.09 17.95
CA GLY A 152 -19.36 -4.99 18.25
C GLY A 152 -18.34 -4.43 19.25
N SER A 153 -17.32 -5.22 19.54
CA SER A 153 -16.26 -4.87 20.50
C SER A 153 -14.87 -5.07 19.89
N MET A 154 -13.91 -4.36 20.44
CA MET A 154 -12.48 -4.53 20.14
C MET A 154 -11.73 -4.80 21.45
N VAL A 155 -10.87 -5.81 21.43
CA VAL A 155 -10.08 -6.25 22.59
C VAL A 155 -8.60 -6.15 22.22
N LEU A 156 -7.82 -5.43 22.99
CA LEU A 156 -6.36 -5.29 22.83
C LEU A 156 -5.68 -5.84 24.08
N GLU A 157 -4.80 -6.83 23.91
CA GLU A 157 -4.08 -7.47 25.01
C GLU A 157 -5.04 -7.95 26.14
N GLY A 158 -6.18 -8.56 25.75
CA GLY A 158 -7.18 -9.08 26.67
C GLY A 158 -8.10 -8.04 27.32
N LYS A 159 -7.93 -6.75 27.00
CA LYS A 159 -8.76 -5.67 27.54
C LYS A 159 -9.62 -5.05 26.45
N GLU A 160 -10.90 -4.85 26.75
CA GLU A 160 -11.78 -4.14 25.82
C GLU A 160 -11.32 -2.67 25.65
N VAL A 161 -11.27 -2.22 24.40
CA VAL A 161 -10.85 -0.86 24.04
C VAL A 161 -11.90 -0.18 23.18
N LYS A 162 -12.07 1.12 23.43
CA LYS A 162 -12.93 1.97 22.59
C LYS A 162 -12.04 2.86 21.73
N VAL A 163 -12.10 2.67 20.40
CA VAL A 163 -11.46 3.53 19.42
C VAL A 163 -12.56 4.31 18.71
N THR A 164 -12.61 5.61 18.97
CA THR A 164 -13.65 6.50 18.44
C THR A 164 -13.13 7.52 17.44
N ASN A 165 -11.80 7.65 17.34
CA ASN A 165 -11.12 8.56 16.43
C ASN A 165 -9.66 8.09 16.22
N PRO A 166 -8.98 8.58 15.17
CA PRO A 166 -7.59 8.21 14.86
C PRO A 166 -6.60 8.49 16.00
N SER A 167 -6.75 9.62 16.70
CA SER A 167 -5.89 9.94 17.84
C SER A 167 -5.98 8.90 18.96
N GLY A 168 -7.20 8.38 19.21
CA GLY A 168 -7.44 7.28 20.15
C GLY A 168 -6.79 5.96 19.70
N ALA A 169 -6.76 5.68 18.40
CA ALA A 169 -6.08 4.52 17.83
C ALA A 169 -4.57 4.62 18.04
N VAL A 170 -3.97 5.75 17.69
CA VAL A 170 -2.52 6.00 17.85
C VAL A 170 -2.08 5.86 19.32
N LYS A 171 -2.86 6.40 20.27
CA LYS A 171 -2.60 6.22 21.71
C LYS A 171 -2.59 4.74 22.13
N ARG A 172 -3.32 3.89 21.41
CA ARG A 172 -3.36 2.42 21.61
C ARG A 172 -2.36 1.69 20.73
N ARG A 173 -1.46 2.43 20.05
CA ARG A 173 -0.41 1.88 19.19
C ARG A 173 -0.94 1.12 17.96
N LEU A 174 -2.10 1.53 17.46
CA LEU A 174 -2.63 1.10 16.16
C LEU A 174 -2.11 2.07 15.09
N ALA A 175 -1.79 1.53 13.92
CA ALA A 175 -1.39 2.27 12.71
C ALA A 175 -2.31 1.92 11.55
N LEU A 176 -2.55 2.88 10.69
CA LEU A 176 -3.23 2.66 9.41
C LEU A 176 -2.38 3.23 8.28
N VAL A 177 -1.96 2.35 7.36
CA VAL A 177 -1.31 2.73 6.10
C VAL A 177 -2.39 2.68 5.03
N PRO A 178 -2.92 3.82 4.59
CA PRO A 178 -4.06 3.85 3.68
C PRO A 178 -3.67 3.51 2.25
N GLU A 179 -4.64 3.06 1.46
CA GLU A 179 -4.50 2.79 0.03
C GLU A 179 -4.08 4.06 -0.75
N GLU A 180 -4.81 5.16 -0.54
CA GLU A 180 -4.53 6.44 -1.17
C GLU A 180 -3.55 7.31 -0.34
N ARG A 181 -2.27 6.91 -0.30
CA ARG A 181 -1.26 7.56 0.54
C ARG A 181 -1.16 9.08 0.37
N ARG A 182 -1.34 9.61 -0.86
CA ARG A 182 -1.24 11.05 -1.15
C ARG A 182 -2.38 11.86 -0.56
N LYS A 183 -3.54 11.26 -0.40
CA LYS A 183 -4.72 11.91 0.18
C LYS A 183 -4.80 11.70 1.70
N GLU A 184 -4.44 10.50 2.17
CA GLU A 184 -4.72 10.07 3.53
C GLU A 184 -3.47 9.67 4.33
N GLY A 185 -2.40 9.29 3.65
CA GLY A 185 -1.20 8.73 4.30
C GLY A 185 -0.15 9.77 4.66
N VAL A 186 0.14 10.70 3.75
CA VAL A 186 1.21 11.69 3.91
C VAL A 186 0.73 13.10 3.66
N LEU A 187 1.34 14.06 4.33
CA LEU A 187 1.16 15.49 4.11
C LEU A 187 2.11 15.92 2.99
N VAL A 188 1.62 15.87 1.74
CA VAL A 188 2.46 16.04 0.54
C VAL A 188 3.14 17.41 0.46
N ASN A 189 2.55 18.44 1.06
CA ASN A 189 3.07 19.80 1.09
C ASN A 189 3.96 20.08 2.31
N GLU A 190 4.24 19.08 3.13
CA GLU A 190 5.17 19.15 4.25
C GLU A 190 6.45 18.38 3.94
N ASP A 191 7.51 18.68 4.68
CA ASP A 191 8.79 18.00 4.51
C ASP A 191 8.81 16.58 5.08
N VAL A 192 9.84 15.83 4.74
CA VAL A 192 10.04 14.44 5.21
C VAL A 192 10.13 14.41 6.75
N SER A 193 10.80 15.38 7.35
CA SER A 193 11.00 15.45 8.80
C SER A 193 9.68 15.62 9.55
N PHE A 194 8.81 16.48 9.06
CA PHE A 194 7.48 16.69 9.64
C PHE A 194 6.62 15.41 9.49
N ASN A 195 6.56 14.84 8.29
CA ASN A 195 5.78 13.63 8.02
C ASN A 195 6.20 12.47 8.93
N LEU A 196 7.51 12.20 9.06
CA LEU A 196 8.01 11.10 9.91
C LEU A 196 7.74 11.32 11.41
N SER A 197 7.39 12.54 11.81
CA SER A 197 7.15 12.87 13.22
C SER A 197 5.68 13.15 13.54
N ALA A 198 4.85 13.36 12.51
CA ALA A 198 3.47 13.84 12.66
C ALA A 198 2.61 12.97 13.59
N ALA A 199 2.69 11.64 13.48
CA ALA A 199 1.90 10.73 14.32
C ALA A 199 2.34 10.69 15.79
N CYS A 200 3.53 11.20 16.11
CA CYS A 200 4.10 11.17 17.47
C CYS A 200 4.70 12.51 17.90
N LEU A 201 4.27 13.61 17.29
CA LEU A 201 4.84 14.95 17.51
C LEU A 201 4.90 15.35 18.99
N GLY A 202 3.89 14.95 19.77
CA GLY A 202 3.86 15.21 21.22
C GLY A 202 5.05 14.63 22.00
N ARG A 203 5.74 13.60 21.48
CA ARG A 203 6.96 13.05 22.11
C ARG A 203 8.17 13.96 21.97
N PHE A 204 8.14 14.85 21.02
CA PHE A 204 9.20 15.82 20.74
C PHE A 204 8.89 17.21 21.29
N CYS A 205 7.80 17.35 22.06
CA CYS A 205 7.44 18.60 22.69
C CYS A 205 8.02 18.68 24.12
N THR A 206 8.44 19.88 24.50
CA THR A 206 8.80 20.24 25.87
C THR A 206 8.02 21.52 26.22
N ALA A 207 7.18 21.48 27.25
CA ALA A 207 6.33 22.60 27.66
C ALA A 207 5.55 23.21 26.48
N SER A 208 4.91 22.38 25.65
CA SER A 208 4.14 22.73 24.45
C SER A 208 4.93 23.24 23.25
N PHE A 209 6.26 23.37 23.36
CA PHE A 209 7.12 23.74 22.23
C PHE A 209 7.75 22.51 21.58
N VAL A 210 7.71 22.47 20.25
CA VAL A 210 8.34 21.37 19.47
C VAL A 210 9.85 21.55 19.46
N ASN A 211 10.56 20.53 19.94
CA ASN A 211 12.01 20.47 19.85
C ASN A 211 12.43 19.99 18.45
N ARG A 212 12.77 20.93 17.58
CA ARG A 212 13.18 20.66 16.20
C ARG A 212 14.38 19.72 16.10
N GLY A 213 15.34 19.80 17.00
CA GLY A 213 16.51 18.93 17.00
C GLY A 213 16.12 17.44 17.20
N LYS A 214 15.16 17.17 18.09
CA LYS A 214 14.63 15.82 18.31
C LYS A 214 13.82 15.31 17.10
N VAL A 215 13.04 16.20 16.48
CA VAL A 215 12.28 15.88 15.25
C VAL A 215 13.23 15.52 14.11
N ASP A 216 14.30 16.30 13.93
CA ASP A 216 15.29 16.07 12.88
C ASP A 216 16.12 14.81 13.13
N ALA A 217 16.49 14.52 14.37
CA ALA A 217 17.16 13.27 14.73
C ALA A 217 16.28 12.05 14.44
N ASN A 218 14.98 12.11 14.78
CA ASN A 218 14.00 11.09 14.45
C ASN A 218 13.89 10.87 12.93
N ALA A 219 13.81 11.97 12.17
CA ALA A 219 13.70 11.89 10.72
C ALA A 219 14.95 11.26 10.08
N LYS A 220 16.14 11.68 10.48
CA LYS A 220 17.40 11.11 9.97
C LYS A 220 17.47 9.61 10.23
N LYS A 221 17.12 9.18 11.46
CA LYS A 221 17.06 7.75 11.82
C LYS A 221 16.20 6.97 10.86
N TYR A 222 14.94 7.35 10.65
CA TYR A 222 14.03 6.58 9.80
C TYR A 222 14.27 6.74 8.30
N VAL A 223 14.87 7.84 7.85
CA VAL A 223 15.36 7.99 6.48
C VAL A 223 16.46 6.96 6.20
N GLU A 224 17.38 6.75 7.13
CA GLU A 224 18.45 5.77 7.03
C GLU A 224 17.91 4.34 7.14
N GLU A 225 17.15 4.01 8.19
CA GLU A 225 16.60 2.66 8.45
C GLU A 225 15.74 2.14 7.29
N LEU A 226 14.94 3.02 6.67
CA LEU A 226 14.05 2.66 5.56
C LEU A 226 14.68 2.87 4.18
N GLY A 227 15.89 3.42 4.12
CA GLY A 227 16.54 3.74 2.86
C GLY A 227 15.70 4.71 2.01
N VAL A 228 15.15 5.77 2.61
CA VAL A 228 14.40 6.80 1.89
C VAL A 228 15.36 7.62 1.03
N LYS A 229 15.19 7.57 -0.29
CA LYS A 229 16.02 8.37 -1.20
C LYS A 229 15.50 9.80 -1.23
N THR A 230 16.18 10.68 -0.49
CA THR A 230 15.90 12.11 -0.42
C THR A 230 17.21 12.89 -0.29
N PRO A 231 17.38 14.05 -0.96
CA PRO A 231 18.59 14.86 -0.82
C PRO A 231 18.71 15.47 0.58
N THR A 232 17.59 15.73 1.25
CA THR A 232 17.54 16.29 2.60
C THR A 232 16.22 15.94 3.29
N ILE A 233 16.21 15.88 4.61
CA ILE A 233 14.99 15.70 5.40
C ILE A 233 14.00 16.88 5.27
N ARG A 234 14.43 18.02 4.68
CA ARG A 234 13.59 19.20 4.38
C ARG A 234 12.93 19.13 3.00
N GLN A 235 13.20 18.07 2.23
CA GLN A 235 12.54 17.87 0.95
C GLN A 235 11.04 17.67 1.16
N TYR A 236 10.21 18.36 0.38
CA TYR A 236 8.76 18.14 0.38
C TYR A 236 8.43 16.74 -0.12
N VAL A 237 7.50 16.07 0.56
CA VAL A 237 7.11 14.69 0.22
C VAL A 237 6.53 14.57 -1.19
N ARG A 238 5.86 15.59 -1.70
CA ARG A 238 5.37 15.63 -3.09
C ARG A 238 6.45 15.42 -4.15
N ASN A 239 7.69 15.77 -3.86
CA ASN A 239 8.81 15.66 -4.79
C ASN A 239 9.52 14.30 -4.74
N LEU A 240 9.10 13.43 -3.83
CA LEU A 240 9.63 12.07 -3.73
C LEU A 240 8.93 11.14 -4.72
N SER A 241 9.64 10.09 -5.15
CA SER A 241 9.04 8.99 -5.90
C SER A 241 7.97 8.28 -5.07
N ALA A 242 7.04 7.60 -5.74
CA ALA A 242 5.96 6.85 -5.10
C ALA A 242 6.45 5.88 -4.02
N GLY A 243 7.52 5.12 -4.29
CA GLY A 243 8.10 4.20 -3.30
C GLY A 243 8.72 4.91 -2.09
N ASN A 244 9.35 6.09 -2.28
CA ASN A 244 9.88 6.86 -1.15
C ASN A 244 8.76 7.52 -0.32
N GLN A 245 7.66 7.95 -0.96
CA GLN A 245 6.46 8.40 -0.24
C GLN A 245 5.87 7.28 0.63
N GLN A 246 5.83 6.04 0.11
CA GLN A 246 5.38 4.86 0.86
C GLN A 246 6.26 4.58 2.08
N LYS A 247 7.58 4.68 1.92
CA LYS A 247 8.54 4.52 3.01
C LYS A 247 8.34 5.58 4.11
N VAL A 248 8.07 6.83 3.72
CA VAL A 248 7.75 7.92 4.67
C VAL A 248 6.44 7.65 5.40
N ASP A 249 5.40 7.16 4.70
CA ASP A 249 4.12 6.82 5.32
C ASP A 249 4.27 5.70 6.36
N VAL A 250 4.97 4.61 6.03
CA VAL A 250 5.27 3.54 6.99
C VAL A 250 6.15 4.05 8.13
N GLY A 251 7.19 4.83 7.81
CA GLY A 251 8.13 5.39 8.79
C GLY A 251 7.48 6.23 9.87
N LYS A 252 6.45 7.00 9.54
CA LYS A 252 5.61 7.77 10.47
C LYS A 252 5.06 6.88 11.61
N TRP A 253 4.62 5.68 11.28
CA TRP A 253 4.04 4.75 12.24
C TRP A 253 5.11 4.00 13.06
N LEU A 254 6.24 3.68 12.43
CA LEU A 254 7.40 3.15 13.15
C LEU A 254 7.90 4.15 14.20
N ALA A 255 7.99 5.44 13.85
CA ALA A 255 8.34 6.52 14.76
C ALA A 255 7.34 6.67 15.93
N ALA A 256 6.08 6.37 15.70
CA ALA A 256 5.04 6.35 16.73
C ALA A 256 5.05 5.09 17.61
N TYR A 257 5.95 4.12 17.32
CA TYR A 257 6.02 2.82 18.02
C TYR A 257 4.67 2.08 18.03
N CYS A 258 3.98 2.11 16.91
CA CYS A 258 2.78 1.30 16.74
C CYS A 258 3.12 -0.20 16.80
N ARG A 259 2.16 -1.01 17.22
CA ARG A 259 2.32 -2.47 17.37
C ARG A 259 1.45 -3.27 16.41
N ILE A 260 0.39 -2.64 15.92
CA ILE A 260 -0.54 -3.23 14.96
C ILE A 260 -0.60 -2.30 13.77
N TYR A 261 -0.30 -2.85 12.61
CA TYR A 261 -0.30 -2.14 11.32
C TYR A 261 -1.45 -2.71 10.47
N MET A 262 -2.25 -1.82 9.93
CA MET A 262 -3.40 -2.11 9.08
C MET A 262 -3.23 -1.45 7.73
#